data_5f4e99f1a841c5c9b4010170f4ffd814
#
_entry.id   5f4e99f1a841c5c9b4010170f4ffd814
#
_cell.length_a   1.000
_cell.length_b   1.000
_cell.length_c   1.000
_cell.angle_alpha   90.00
_cell.angle_beta   90.00
_cell.angle_gamma   90.00
#
_symmetry.space_group_name_H-M   'P 1'
#
loop_
_entity.id
_entity.type
_entity.pdbx_description
1 polymer ?
#
loop_
_entity_poly.entity_id
_entity_poly.type
_entity_poly.pdbx_seq_one_letter_code
_entity_poly.pdbx_strand_id
1 'polypeptide(L)'
;YYNGKGALSYTHEICPEEKFCMGKEELRKEVLSLEQQTLYGYTWNKIYSLDYMRKLNLKFETVTLIEDIVFNVQYFMDIERLNILGIAPYHYAKRLEENLTNKFVPDYFALHKRRIEMIYDQHVYWNLCTKEVKQVLGGLYGRYILSALERNCDKRSGMDHQQRYMFCRALFCQGLFEDLIPVAKADESRTLKIALRLLKWKRTMLCLLMGRGIYIVRHGFPILYSKVNSGR
;
A
#
# COMPACT_ATOMS: atom_id res chain seq x y z
N TYR A 1 11.14 -12.91 -11.49
CA TYR A 1 10.92 -14.20 -10.81
C TYR A 1 11.90 -15.24 -11.36
N TYR A 2 12.54 -16.00 -10.49
CA TYR A 2 13.24 -17.21 -10.91
C TYR A 2 12.22 -18.36 -10.91
N ASN A 3 12.08 -19.06 -12.03
CA ASN A 3 11.34 -20.31 -12.03
C ASN A 3 12.16 -21.40 -11.29
N GLY A 4 11.53 -22.52 -10.90
CA GLY A 4 12.20 -23.64 -10.19
C GLY A 4 13.37 -24.29 -10.94
N LYS A 5 13.73 -23.80 -12.14
CA LYS A 5 14.90 -24.20 -12.94
C LYS A 5 15.99 -23.13 -12.99
N GLY A 6 15.89 -22.06 -12.17
CA GLY A 6 16.88 -20.99 -12.10
C GLY A 6 16.85 -19.99 -13.25
N ALA A 7 15.90 -20.10 -14.20
CA ALA A 7 15.76 -19.13 -15.28
C ALA A 7 14.98 -17.91 -14.79
N LEU A 8 15.45 -16.71 -15.13
CA LEU A 8 14.77 -15.46 -14.84
C LEU A 8 13.43 -15.44 -15.59
N SER A 9 12.33 -15.44 -14.86
CA SER A 9 10.99 -15.23 -15.40
C SER A 9 10.60 -13.78 -15.15
N TYR A 10 10.57 -13.00 -16.20
CA TYR A 10 10.08 -11.62 -16.19
C TYR A 10 8.56 -11.62 -16.15
N THR A 11 7.96 -10.94 -15.18
CA THR A 11 6.52 -11.04 -14.98
C THR A 11 5.78 -9.71 -15.00
N HIS A 12 6.46 -8.61 -14.73
CA HIS A 12 5.81 -7.31 -14.66
C HIS A 12 6.82 -6.17 -14.77
N GLU A 13 6.50 -5.17 -15.58
CA GLU A 13 7.27 -3.93 -15.73
C GLU A 13 6.35 -2.76 -15.41
N ILE A 14 6.87 -1.79 -14.68
CA ILE A 14 6.20 -0.52 -14.42
C ILE A 14 7.05 0.59 -15.03
N CYS A 15 6.56 1.14 -16.11
CA CYS A 15 7.16 2.28 -16.81
C CYS A 15 6.19 3.45 -16.72
N PRO A 16 6.44 4.47 -15.89
CA PRO A 16 5.58 5.64 -15.82
C PRO A 16 5.71 6.48 -17.08
N GLU A 17 4.74 7.34 -17.34
CA GLU A 17 4.86 8.38 -18.36
C GLU A 17 5.97 9.36 -17.98
N GLU A 18 6.85 9.69 -18.95
CA GLU A 18 7.92 10.65 -18.71
C GLU A 18 7.36 12.05 -18.49
N LYS A 19 7.79 12.71 -17.39
CA LYS A 19 7.33 14.05 -17.03
C LYS A 19 8.45 14.86 -16.36
N PHE A 20 8.45 16.15 -16.61
CA PHE A 20 9.36 17.13 -16.02
C PHE A 20 8.54 18.20 -15.30
N CYS A 21 8.29 18.01 -14.01
CA CYS A 21 7.51 18.93 -13.20
C CYS A 21 8.41 20.03 -12.65
N MET A 22 8.15 21.28 -13.03
CA MET A 22 8.95 22.46 -12.69
C MET A 22 8.25 23.38 -11.68
N GLY A 23 7.28 22.87 -10.94
CA GLY A 23 6.57 23.62 -9.92
C GLY A 23 5.84 22.71 -8.93
N LYS A 24 5.61 23.23 -7.71
CA LYS A 24 4.96 22.48 -6.63
C LYS A 24 3.58 21.96 -7.02
N GLU A 25 2.80 22.73 -7.74
CA GLU A 25 1.42 22.36 -8.07
C GLU A 25 1.35 21.16 -9.03
N GLU A 26 2.18 21.16 -10.06
CA GLU A 26 2.28 20.08 -11.04
C GLU A 26 2.79 18.79 -10.38
N LEU A 27 3.91 18.90 -9.66
CA LEU A 27 4.55 17.80 -8.94
C LEU A 27 3.60 17.12 -7.96
N ARG A 28 2.86 17.90 -7.17
CA ARG A 28 1.95 17.37 -6.14
C ARG A 28 0.81 16.54 -6.73
N LYS A 29 0.33 16.89 -7.92
CA LYS A 29 -0.68 16.09 -8.65
C LYS A 29 -0.13 14.74 -9.09
N GLU A 30 1.16 14.66 -9.45
CA GLU A 30 1.78 13.40 -9.87
C GLU A 30 1.98 12.40 -8.73
N VAL A 31 2.09 12.84 -7.48
CA VAL A 31 2.29 11.94 -6.33
C VAL A 31 1.18 10.90 -6.22
N LEU A 32 -0.07 11.27 -6.48
CA LEU A 32 -1.19 10.33 -6.45
C LEU A 32 -1.06 9.26 -7.55
N SER A 33 -0.70 9.66 -8.76
CA SER A 33 -0.47 8.76 -9.90
C SER A 33 0.68 7.79 -9.60
N LEU A 34 1.79 8.30 -9.05
CA LEU A 34 2.93 7.48 -8.64
C LEU A 34 2.57 6.48 -7.52
N GLU A 35 1.71 6.88 -6.57
CA GLU A 35 1.25 5.96 -5.53
C GLU A 35 0.33 4.87 -6.08
N GLN A 36 -0.54 5.19 -7.03
CA GLN A 36 -1.38 4.20 -7.72
C GLN A 36 -0.53 3.15 -8.47
N GLN A 37 0.56 3.58 -9.09
CA GLN A 37 1.52 2.73 -9.79
C GLN A 37 2.52 2.03 -8.84
N THR A 38 2.38 2.21 -7.53
CA THR A 38 3.31 1.68 -6.51
C THR A 38 4.76 2.19 -6.64
N LEU A 39 4.95 3.35 -7.25
CA LEU A 39 6.27 3.96 -7.45
C LEU A 39 6.62 4.99 -6.38
N TYR A 40 5.63 5.61 -5.73
CA TYR A 40 5.87 6.66 -4.74
C TYR A 40 6.56 6.17 -3.47
N GLY A 41 6.13 5.03 -2.96
CA GLY A 41 6.53 4.53 -1.64
C GLY A 41 7.96 4.01 -1.52
N TYR A 42 8.67 3.74 -2.62
CA TYR A 42 10.01 3.14 -2.56
C TYR A 42 11.12 4.16 -2.73
N THR A 43 12.25 3.97 -2.03
CA THR A 43 13.46 4.82 -2.17
C THR A 43 14.41 4.33 -3.24
N TRP A 44 14.47 3.03 -3.50
CA TRP A 44 15.39 2.39 -4.45
C TRP A 44 15.15 2.74 -5.93
N ASN A 45 13.98 3.29 -6.27
CA ASN A 45 13.63 3.73 -7.63
C ASN A 45 13.78 5.26 -7.82
N LYS A 46 14.53 5.94 -6.97
CA LYS A 46 14.67 7.39 -6.96
C LYS A 46 16.11 7.86 -6.81
N ILE A 47 16.38 9.05 -7.32
CA ILE A 47 17.60 9.81 -7.05
C ILE A 47 17.19 11.08 -6.32
N TYR A 48 17.91 11.43 -5.26
CA TYR A 48 17.59 12.54 -4.38
C TYR A 48 18.69 13.60 -4.39
N SER A 49 18.29 14.87 -4.26
CA SER A 49 19.25 15.94 -4.00
C SER A 49 19.83 15.81 -2.60
N LEU A 50 21.12 15.56 -2.49
CA LEU A 50 21.81 15.41 -1.22
C LEU A 50 21.79 16.71 -0.39
N ASP A 51 21.92 17.84 -1.04
CA ASP A 51 21.90 19.15 -0.36
C ASP A 51 20.52 19.43 0.24
N TYR A 52 19.44 19.05 -0.47
CA TYR A 52 18.09 19.18 0.05
C TYR A 52 17.85 18.24 1.23
N MET A 53 18.34 16.99 1.15
CA MET A 53 18.28 16.05 2.28
C MET A 53 19.00 16.57 3.52
N ARG A 54 20.20 17.14 3.33
CA ARG A 54 20.99 17.76 4.42
C ARG A 54 20.26 18.95 5.03
N LYS A 55 19.67 19.82 4.19
CA LYS A 55 18.87 20.98 4.65
C LYS A 55 17.69 20.54 5.53
N LEU A 56 17.03 19.45 5.20
CA LEU A 56 15.93 18.87 5.98
C LEU A 56 16.39 18.05 7.19
N ASN A 57 17.70 17.79 7.33
CA ASN A 57 18.25 16.82 8.28
C ASN A 57 17.52 15.47 8.22
N LEU A 58 17.18 15.05 6.99
CA LEU A 58 16.34 13.88 6.74
C LEU A 58 17.08 12.58 7.03
N LYS A 59 16.44 11.70 7.80
CA LYS A 59 16.97 10.40 8.21
C LYS A 59 15.90 9.33 8.04
N PHE A 60 16.33 8.09 7.80
CA PHE A 60 15.42 6.95 7.87
C PHE A 60 14.99 6.71 9.32
N GLU A 61 13.71 6.57 9.54
CA GLU A 61 13.19 6.11 10.82
C GLU A 61 13.47 4.60 11.00
N THR A 62 13.71 4.20 12.24
CA THR A 62 13.83 2.79 12.62
C THR A 62 12.44 2.16 12.73
N VAL A 63 11.80 1.96 11.59
CA VAL A 63 10.47 1.35 11.50
C VAL A 63 10.47 0.29 10.41
N THR A 64 9.80 -0.83 10.65
CA THR A 64 9.76 -1.95 9.70
C THR A 64 8.71 -1.71 8.62
N LEU A 65 8.98 -2.05 7.38
CA LEU A 65 8.10 -2.04 6.20
C LEU A 65 7.70 -0.68 5.62
N ILE A 66 7.73 0.39 6.37
CA ILE A 66 7.26 1.70 5.93
C ILE A 66 8.33 2.79 6.00
N GLU A 67 9.59 2.43 6.28
CA GLU A 67 10.72 3.36 6.37
C GLU A 67 10.88 4.19 5.08
N ASP A 68 10.73 3.57 3.94
CA ASP A 68 10.84 4.19 2.63
C ASP A 68 9.76 5.26 2.40
N ILE A 69 8.50 4.94 2.72
CA ILE A 69 7.40 5.89 2.50
C ILE A 69 7.46 7.04 3.50
N VAL A 70 7.86 6.78 4.75
CA VAL A 70 8.08 7.83 5.76
C VAL A 70 9.10 8.83 5.27
N PHE A 71 10.24 8.33 4.76
CA PHE A 71 11.28 9.15 4.16
C PHE A 71 10.77 9.95 2.95
N ASN A 72 10.06 9.28 2.03
CA ASN A 72 9.55 9.92 0.82
C ASN A 72 8.52 11.00 1.12
N VAL A 73 7.57 10.78 2.02
CA VAL A 73 6.58 11.78 2.39
C VAL A 73 7.27 13.04 2.92
N GLN A 74 8.26 12.89 3.82
CA GLN A 74 9.00 14.02 4.36
C GLN A 74 9.81 14.76 3.27
N TYR A 75 10.48 14.02 2.37
CA TYR A 75 11.25 14.62 1.28
C TYR A 75 10.36 15.39 0.31
N PHE A 76 9.20 14.85 -0.03
CA PHE A 76 8.30 15.40 -1.04
C PHE A 76 7.43 16.56 -0.55
N MET A 77 7.41 16.88 0.75
CA MET A 77 6.52 17.92 1.29
C MET A 77 6.63 19.24 0.56
N ASP A 78 7.87 19.70 0.30
CA ASP A 78 8.12 21.03 -0.24
C ASP A 78 9.13 21.08 -1.38
N ILE A 79 9.43 19.95 -2.04
CA ILE A 79 10.24 19.98 -3.26
C ILE A 79 9.50 20.74 -4.36
N GLU A 80 10.27 21.33 -5.27
CA GLU A 80 9.76 22.21 -6.32
C GLU A 80 9.95 21.61 -7.73
N ARG A 81 10.78 20.57 -7.84
CA ARG A 81 11.10 19.92 -9.12
C ARG A 81 11.09 18.43 -8.98
N LEU A 82 10.50 17.76 -9.97
CA LEU A 82 10.46 16.30 -10.06
C LEU A 82 10.60 15.89 -11.52
N ASN A 83 11.58 15.03 -11.80
CA ASN A 83 11.68 14.35 -13.08
C ASN A 83 11.21 12.92 -12.93
N ILE A 84 10.22 12.51 -13.72
CA ILE A 84 9.73 11.16 -13.85
C ILE A 84 10.29 10.61 -15.15
N LEU A 85 11.10 9.54 -15.07
CA LEU A 85 11.70 8.92 -16.25
C LEU A 85 10.82 7.79 -16.73
N GLY A 86 10.53 7.75 -18.03
CA GLY A 86 9.75 6.70 -18.71
C GLY A 86 10.55 5.41 -18.91
N ILE A 87 11.28 4.96 -17.90
CA ILE A 87 12.15 3.77 -17.95
C ILE A 87 12.00 2.91 -16.71
N ALA A 88 12.35 1.62 -16.80
CA ALA A 88 12.36 0.68 -15.69
C ALA A 88 13.79 0.12 -15.46
N PRO A 89 14.74 0.94 -14.97
CA PRO A 89 16.14 0.54 -14.86
C PRO A 89 16.42 -0.37 -13.66
N TYR A 90 15.51 -0.45 -12.71
CA TYR A 90 15.69 -1.23 -11.47
C TYR A 90 15.02 -2.59 -11.57
N HIS A 91 15.81 -3.64 -11.39
CA HIS A 91 15.33 -5.03 -11.41
C HIS A 91 15.08 -5.53 -9.99
N TYR A 92 13.83 -5.60 -9.58
CA TYR A 92 13.45 -6.14 -8.28
C TYR A 92 13.35 -7.67 -8.33
N ALA A 93 14.33 -8.36 -7.71
CA ALA A 93 14.33 -9.81 -7.63
C ALA A 93 13.44 -10.31 -6.48
N LYS A 94 12.31 -10.95 -6.80
CA LYS A 94 11.53 -11.70 -5.82
C LYS A 94 12.20 -13.05 -5.55
N ARG A 95 12.84 -13.19 -4.40
CA ARG A 95 13.41 -14.47 -3.94
C ARG A 95 12.32 -15.31 -3.29
N LEU A 96 12.44 -16.64 -3.41
CA LEU A 96 11.52 -17.60 -2.76
C LEU A 96 11.80 -17.73 -1.25
N GLU A 97 12.98 -17.32 -0.80
CA GLU A 97 13.37 -17.30 0.60
C GLU A 97 12.61 -16.24 1.40
N GLU A 98 12.55 -16.39 2.72
CA GLU A 98 11.90 -15.44 3.62
C GLU A 98 12.48 -14.04 3.43
N ASN A 99 11.72 -13.18 2.78
CA ASN A 99 12.00 -11.75 2.69
C ASN A 99 11.01 -10.97 3.58
N LEU A 100 11.32 -9.70 3.85
CA LEU A 100 10.49 -8.85 4.71
C LEU A 100 9.02 -8.80 4.28
N THR A 101 8.73 -8.94 2.99
CA THR A 101 7.36 -8.89 2.44
C THR A 101 6.56 -10.17 2.70
N ASN A 102 7.22 -11.31 2.91
CA ASN A 102 6.60 -12.61 3.18
C ASN A 102 6.59 -12.96 4.67
N LYS A 103 7.39 -12.25 5.48
CA LYS A 103 7.45 -12.45 6.93
C LYS A 103 6.14 -12.02 7.60
N PHE A 104 5.76 -12.74 8.63
CA PHE A 104 4.66 -12.29 9.49
C PHE A 104 5.12 -11.07 10.30
N VAL A 105 4.37 -9.97 10.19
CA VAL A 105 4.62 -8.74 10.94
C VAL A 105 3.41 -8.50 11.84
N PRO A 106 3.57 -8.52 13.18
CA PRO A 106 2.47 -8.33 14.12
C PRO A 106 1.70 -7.02 13.91
N ASP A 107 2.43 -5.92 13.73
CA ASP A 107 1.88 -4.56 13.61
C ASP A 107 1.51 -4.17 12.17
N TYR A 108 1.34 -5.16 11.28
CA TYR A 108 1.10 -4.93 9.85
C TYR A 108 0.03 -3.88 9.58
N PHE A 109 -1.12 -3.97 10.26
CA PHE A 109 -2.22 -3.03 10.04
C PHE A 109 -1.87 -1.62 10.52
N ALA A 110 -1.28 -1.48 11.70
CA ALA A 110 -0.90 -0.18 12.26
C ALA A 110 0.11 0.55 11.36
N LEU A 111 1.11 -0.18 10.85
CA LEU A 111 2.11 0.35 9.93
C LEU A 111 1.49 0.85 8.62
N HIS A 112 0.65 0.03 7.99
CA HIS A 112 0.01 0.43 6.74
C HIS A 112 -1.09 1.49 6.91
N LYS A 113 -1.75 1.53 8.06
CA LYS A 113 -2.64 2.63 8.43
C LYS A 113 -1.84 3.94 8.51
N ARG A 114 -0.70 3.94 9.23
CA ARG A 114 0.22 5.08 9.32
C ARG A 114 0.67 5.55 7.93
N ARG A 115 0.99 4.61 7.03
CA ARG A 115 1.32 4.92 5.63
C ARG A 115 0.22 5.74 4.96
N ILE A 116 -1.04 5.28 5.07
CA ILE A 116 -2.17 6.00 4.45
C ILE A 116 -2.41 7.34 5.13
N GLU A 117 -2.33 7.41 6.45
CA GLU A 117 -2.45 8.66 7.22
C GLU A 117 -1.43 9.69 6.73
N MET A 118 -0.17 9.32 6.60
CA MET A 118 0.90 10.23 6.16
C MET A 118 0.65 10.77 4.75
N ILE A 119 0.22 9.93 3.79
CA ILE A 119 -0.09 10.39 2.43
C ILE A 119 -1.35 11.26 2.44
N TYR A 120 -2.35 10.92 3.24
CA TYR A 120 -3.56 11.71 3.41
C TYR A 120 -3.24 13.11 3.97
N ASP A 121 -2.48 13.18 5.07
CA ASP A 121 -2.07 14.43 5.71
C ASP A 121 -1.21 15.29 4.78
N GLN A 122 -0.35 14.67 3.97
CA GLN A 122 0.42 15.34 2.94
C GLN A 122 -0.49 16.03 1.91
N HIS A 123 -1.55 15.36 1.45
CA HIS A 123 -2.51 15.97 0.52
C HIS A 123 -3.38 17.05 1.19
N VAL A 124 -3.68 16.90 2.48
CA VAL A 124 -4.34 17.96 3.28
C VAL A 124 -3.44 19.17 3.38
N TYR A 125 -2.17 19.00 3.76
CA TYR A 125 -1.18 20.08 3.82
C TYR A 125 -1.04 20.82 2.49
N TRP A 126 -1.08 20.10 1.37
CA TRP A 126 -1.03 20.69 0.04
C TRP A 126 -2.32 21.37 -0.42
N ASN A 127 -3.39 21.26 0.36
CA ASN A 127 -4.74 21.68 -0.02
C ASN A 127 -5.25 20.97 -1.30
N LEU A 128 -4.84 19.72 -1.48
CA LEU A 128 -5.18 18.85 -2.62
C LEU A 128 -5.94 17.59 -2.21
N CYS A 129 -6.50 17.53 -1.00
CA CYS A 129 -7.26 16.39 -0.52
C CYS A 129 -8.65 16.31 -1.20
N THR A 130 -8.65 16.12 -2.51
CA THR A 130 -9.86 16.04 -3.34
C THR A 130 -10.62 14.72 -3.13
N LYS A 131 -11.84 14.65 -3.68
CA LYS A 131 -12.62 13.39 -3.69
C LYS A 131 -11.87 12.26 -4.39
N GLU A 132 -11.13 12.55 -5.45
CA GLU A 132 -10.33 11.58 -6.19
C GLU A 132 -9.20 11.02 -5.32
N VAL A 133 -8.46 11.88 -4.63
CA VAL A 133 -7.43 11.47 -3.66
C VAL A 133 -8.03 10.55 -2.61
N LYS A 134 -9.16 10.92 -2.02
CA LYS A 134 -9.86 10.07 -1.03
C LYS A 134 -10.33 8.74 -1.62
N GLN A 135 -10.75 8.69 -2.88
CA GLN A 135 -11.15 7.46 -3.55
C GLN A 135 -9.97 6.49 -3.71
N VAL A 136 -8.83 6.99 -4.14
CA VAL A 136 -7.60 6.20 -4.33
C VAL A 136 -7.06 5.72 -2.99
N LEU A 137 -6.85 6.63 -2.04
CA LEU A 137 -6.35 6.27 -0.70
C LEU A 137 -7.31 5.33 0.03
N GLY A 138 -8.62 5.51 -0.15
CA GLY A 138 -9.63 4.61 0.38
C GLY A 138 -9.56 3.20 -0.21
N GLY A 139 -9.27 3.08 -1.51
CA GLY A 139 -9.01 1.80 -2.17
C GLY A 139 -7.79 1.08 -1.60
N LEU A 140 -6.68 1.82 -1.44
CA LEU A 140 -5.45 1.30 -0.82
C LEU A 140 -5.67 0.92 0.65
N TYR A 141 -6.35 1.77 1.41
CA TYR A 141 -6.67 1.49 2.81
C TYR A 141 -7.56 0.26 2.97
N GLY A 142 -8.59 0.12 2.13
CA GLY A 142 -9.44 -1.08 2.08
C GLY A 142 -8.65 -2.35 1.76
N ARG A 143 -7.64 -2.27 0.89
CA ARG A 143 -6.72 -3.39 0.60
C ARG A 143 -5.91 -3.78 1.84
N TYR A 144 -5.38 -2.80 2.59
CA TYR A 144 -4.64 -3.07 3.83
C TYR A 144 -5.54 -3.63 4.94
N ILE A 145 -6.76 -3.13 5.07
CA ILE A 145 -7.76 -3.72 5.98
C ILE A 145 -8.02 -5.19 5.63
N LEU A 146 -8.27 -5.48 4.34
CA LEU A 146 -8.52 -6.84 3.88
C LEU A 146 -7.33 -7.77 4.16
N SER A 147 -6.11 -7.29 3.93
CA SER A 147 -4.89 -8.02 4.24
C SER A 147 -4.70 -8.24 5.76
N ALA A 148 -5.09 -7.27 6.57
CA ALA A 148 -5.06 -7.41 8.03
C ALA A 148 -6.07 -8.45 8.53
N LEU A 149 -7.30 -8.43 7.99
CA LEU A 149 -8.32 -9.44 8.32
C LEU A 149 -7.87 -10.86 7.95
N GLU A 150 -7.16 -11.02 6.83
CA GLU A 150 -6.55 -12.29 6.44
C GLU A 150 -5.44 -12.70 7.40
N ARG A 151 -4.47 -11.80 7.68
CA ARG A 151 -3.32 -12.06 8.57
C ARG A 151 -3.73 -12.35 10.01
N ASN A 152 -4.81 -11.75 10.50
CA ASN A 152 -5.36 -12.02 11.83
C ASN A 152 -5.91 -13.45 11.95
N CYS A 153 -6.09 -14.19 10.86
CA CYS A 153 -6.43 -15.61 10.87
C CYS A 153 -5.20 -16.53 11.03
N ASP A 154 -4.00 -16.01 10.88
CA ASP A 154 -2.75 -16.76 11.08
C ASP A 154 -2.55 -17.04 12.58
N LYS A 155 -2.07 -18.25 12.91
CA LYS A 155 -1.80 -18.65 14.30
C LYS A 155 -0.77 -17.73 14.97
N ARG A 156 0.16 -17.18 14.20
CA ARG A 156 1.20 -16.24 14.69
C ARG A 156 0.63 -14.91 15.18
N SER A 157 -0.60 -14.56 14.80
CA SER A 157 -1.27 -13.36 15.33
C SER A 157 -1.66 -13.50 16.80
N GLY A 158 -1.80 -14.73 17.30
CA GLY A 158 -2.29 -15.00 18.66
C GLY A 158 -3.76 -14.60 18.89
N MET A 159 -4.47 -14.09 17.89
CA MET A 159 -5.82 -13.57 18.04
C MET A 159 -6.86 -14.71 18.05
N ASP A 160 -7.69 -14.73 19.07
CA ASP A 160 -8.89 -15.56 19.12
C ASP A 160 -10.05 -14.97 18.27
N HIS A 161 -11.19 -15.65 18.26
CA HIS A 161 -12.34 -15.18 17.47
C HIS A 161 -12.91 -13.87 17.99
N GLN A 162 -12.95 -13.67 19.30
CA GLN A 162 -13.48 -12.46 19.93
C GLN A 162 -12.58 -11.26 19.65
N GLN A 163 -11.27 -11.44 19.75
CA GLN A 163 -10.28 -10.39 19.45
C GLN A 163 -10.36 -9.95 17.97
N ARG A 164 -10.49 -10.90 17.03
CA ARG A 164 -10.72 -10.58 15.61
C ARG A 164 -12.02 -9.82 15.38
N TYR A 165 -13.08 -10.20 16.09
CA TYR A 165 -14.35 -9.49 16.03
C TYR A 165 -14.22 -8.06 16.53
N MET A 166 -13.60 -7.87 17.70
CA MET A 166 -13.36 -6.55 18.28
C MET A 166 -12.46 -5.68 17.40
N PHE A 167 -11.39 -6.26 16.84
CA PHE A 167 -10.54 -5.56 15.86
C PHE A 167 -11.36 -5.04 14.69
N CYS A 168 -12.17 -5.90 14.06
CA CYS A 168 -13.00 -5.48 12.92
C CYS A 168 -14.02 -4.39 13.30
N ARG A 169 -14.61 -4.46 14.49
CA ARG A 169 -15.52 -3.45 15.01
C ARG A 169 -14.82 -2.10 15.25
N ALA A 170 -13.62 -2.15 15.83
CA ALA A 170 -12.83 -0.96 16.12
C ALA A 170 -12.41 -0.21 14.84
N LEU A 171 -12.21 -0.90 13.71
CA LEU A 171 -11.93 -0.27 12.42
C LEU A 171 -13.04 0.72 12.02
N PHE A 172 -14.29 0.35 12.23
CA PHE A 172 -15.46 1.14 11.78
C PHE A 172 -15.65 2.46 12.52
N CYS A 173 -14.98 2.63 13.64
CA CYS A 173 -15.03 3.83 14.49
C CYS A 173 -13.80 4.74 14.31
N GLN A 174 -12.89 4.42 13.37
CA GLN A 174 -11.71 5.24 13.11
C GLN A 174 -12.05 6.37 12.16
N GLY A 175 -11.60 7.60 12.45
CA GLY A 175 -11.86 8.76 11.60
C GLY A 175 -11.36 8.56 10.17
N LEU A 176 -10.18 7.97 9.98
CA LEU A 176 -9.65 7.64 8.65
C LEU A 176 -10.57 6.67 7.87
N PHE A 177 -11.18 5.71 8.58
CA PHE A 177 -12.15 4.79 7.97
C PHE A 177 -13.40 5.52 7.50
N GLU A 178 -13.93 6.40 8.34
CA GLU A 178 -15.15 7.16 8.04
C GLU A 178 -14.94 8.16 6.90
N ASP A 179 -13.73 8.67 6.76
CA ASP A 179 -13.37 9.62 5.72
C ASP A 179 -13.09 8.96 4.35
N LEU A 180 -12.43 7.81 4.35
CA LEU A 180 -11.92 7.19 3.13
C LEU A 180 -12.81 6.05 2.60
N ILE A 181 -13.28 5.14 3.45
CA ILE A 181 -13.96 3.93 2.99
C ILE A 181 -15.28 4.21 2.28
N PRO A 182 -16.14 5.16 2.70
CA PRO A 182 -17.40 5.44 2.01
C PRO A 182 -17.20 5.83 0.54
N VAL A 183 -16.13 6.55 0.23
CA VAL A 183 -15.84 7.05 -1.13
C VAL A 183 -14.87 6.15 -1.92
N ALA A 184 -14.26 5.15 -1.26
CA ALA A 184 -13.23 4.28 -1.83
C ALA A 184 -13.64 3.62 -3.14
N LYS A 185 -12.70 3.55 -4.09
CA LYS A 185 -12.83 2.83 -5.38
C LYS A 185 -11.78 1.72 -5.50
N ALA A 186 -12.14 0.68 -6.25
CA ALA A 186 -11.24 -0.42 -6.60
C ALA A 186 -11.59 -0.89 -8.02
N ASP A 187 -10.99 -0.30 -9.03
CA ASP A 187 -11.38 -0.55 -10.41
C ASP A 187 -10.84 -1.88 -10.96
N GLU A 188 -9.68 -2.33 -10.48
CA GLU A 188 -8.97 -3.49 -11.03
C GLU A 188 -9.25 -4.83 -10.33
N SER A 189 -9.76 -4.84 -9.11
CA SER A 189 -9.91 -6.07 -8.31
C SER A 189 -11.34 -6.36 -7.91
N ARG A 190 -11.92 -7.44 -8.46
CA ARG A 190 -13.25 -7.94 -8.04
C ARG A 190 -13.32 -8.24 -6.54
N THR A 191 -12.28 -8.89 -6.02
CA THR A 191 -12.16 -9.21 -4.59
C THR A 191 -12.18 -7.96 -3.73
N LEU A 192 -11.41 -6.94 -4.11
CA LEU A 192 -11.38 -5.67 -3.38
C LEU A 192 -12.70 -4.89 -3.50
N LYS A 193 -13.38 -4.94 -4.67
CA LYS A 193 -14.73 -4.36 -4.83
C LYS A 193 -15.73 -4.96 -3.85
N ILE A 194 -15.72 -6.29 -3.68
CA ILE A 194 -16.59 -6.97 -2.71
C ILE A 194 -16.20 -6.57 -1.29
N ALA A 195 -14.90 -6.59 -0.97
CA ALA A 195 -14.42 -6.18 0.36
C ALA A 195 -14.85 -4.77 0.72
N LEU A 196 -14.66 -3.80 -0.17
CA LEU A 196 -15.08 -2.42 0.03
C LEU A 196 -16.58 -2.29 0.26
N ARG A 197 -17.40 -3.08 -0.46
CA ARG A 197 -18.85 -3.11 -0.24
C ARG A 197 -19.21 -3.59 1.16
N LEU A 198 -18.58 -4.66 1.64
CA LEU A 198 -18.80 -5.18 2.98
C LEU A 198 -18.32 -4.21 4.07
N LEU A 199 -17.18 -3.55 3.85
CA LEU A 199 -16.64 -2.51 4.74
C LEU A 199 -17.58 -1.31 4.81
N LYS A 200 -18.06 -0.79 3.65
CA LYS A 200 -19.04 0.31 3.58
C LYS A 200 -20.32 0.00 4.36
N TRP A 201 -20.78 -1.25 4.31
CA TRP A 201 -21.94 -1.71 5.07
C TRP A 201 -21.64 -2.04 6.53
N LYS A 202 -20.39 -1.92 6.96
CA LYS A 202 -19.92 -2.25 8.33
C LYS A 202 -20.35 -3.65 8.79
N ARG A 203 -20.37 -4.64 7.87
CA ARG A 203 -20.83 -6.02 8.13
C ARG A 203 -19.70 -6.88 8.72
N THR A 204 -19.47 -6.76 10.02
CA THR A 204 -18.36 -7.41 10.74
C THR A 204 -18.20 -8.90 10.41
N MET A 205 -19.26 -9.69 10.52
CA MET A 205 -19.17 -11.14 10.29
C MET A 205 -18.78 -11.47 8.86
N LEU A 206 -19.33 -10.75 7.88
CA LEU A 206 -18.98 -10.97 6.47
C LEU A 206 -17.55 -10.54 6.16
N CYS A 207 -17.05 -9.46 6.77
CA CYS A 207 -15.65 -9.05 6.66
C CYS A 207 -14.71 -10.14 7.23
N LEU A 208 -15.03 -10.69 8.39
CA LEU A 208 -14.25 -11.77 9.01
C LEU A 208 -14.28 -13.06 8.17
N LEU A 209 -15.45 -13.45 7.65
CA LEU A 209 -15.59 -14.60 6.75
C LEU A 209 -14.77 -14.41 5.49
N MET A 210 -14.77 -13.21 4.91
CA MET A 210 -13.96 -12.89 3.74
C MET A 210 -12.45 -13.00 4.04
N GLY A 211 -11.99 -12.42 5.15
CA GLY A 211 -10.59 -12.54 5.58
C GLY A 211 -10.17 -14.01 5.78
N ARG A 212 -11.02 -14.81 6.43
CA ARG A 212 -10.79 -16.24 6.62
C ARG A 212 -10.78 -17.02 5.29
N GLY A 213 -11.68 -16.71 4.37
CA GLY A 213 -11.71 -17.32 3.05
C GLY A 213 -10.43 -17.06 2.26
N ILE A 214 -9.93 -15.83 2.27
CA ILE A 214 -8.67 -15.47 1.62
C ILE A 214 -7.49 -16.20 2.28
N TYR A 215 -7.47 -16.27 3.62
CA TYR A 215 -6.46 -17.01 4.36
C TYR A 215 -6.41 -18.49 3.94
N ILE A 216 -7.56 -19.16 3.86
CA ILE A 216 -7.66 -20.57 3.45
C ILE A 216 -7.17 -20.75 2.01
N VAL A 217 -7.60 -19.90 1.09
CA VAL A 217 -7.19 -20.00 -0.32
C VAL A 217 -5.69 -19.75 -0.48
N ARG A 218 -5.14 -18.77 0.23
CA ARG A 218 -3.72 -18.44 0.16
C ARG A 218 -2.82 -19.55 0.69
N HIS A 219 -3.20 -20.18 1.81
CA HIS A 219 -2.39 -21.21 2.46
C HIS A 219 -2.71 -22.63 2.00
N GLY A 220 -3.97 -22.91 1.63
CA GLY A 220 -4.38 -24.23 1.13
C GLY A 220 -4.13 -24.43 -0.38
N PHE A 221 -4.17 -23.36 -1.17
CA PHE A 221 -4.05 -23.42 -2.63
C PHE A 221 -3.12 -22.33 -3.16
N PRO A 222 -1.82 -22.32 -2.78
CA PRO A 222 -0.89 -21.23 -3.11
C PRO A 222 -0.70 -21.01 -4.62
N ILE A 223 -0.75 -22.07 -5.42
CA ILE A 223 -0.62 -21.99 -6.89
C ILE A 223 -1.84 -21.29 -7.50
N LEU A 224 -3.06 -21.60 -7.01
CA LEU A 224 -4.30 -20.96 -7.47
C LEU A 224 -4.29 -19.47 -7.06
N TYR A 225 -3.88 -19.18 -5.83
CA TYR A 225 -3.78 -17.81 -5.32
C TYR A 225 -2.79 -16.97 -6.14
N SER A 226 -1.63 -17.53 -6.49
CA SER A 226 -0.63 -16.82 -7.30
C SER A 226 -1.15 -16.52 -8.70
N LYS A 227 -1.86 -17.45 -9.37
CA LYS A 227 -2.46 -17.24 -10.69
C LYS A 227 -3.53 -16.14 -10.69
N VAL A 228 -4.34 -16.06 -9.64
CA VAL A 228 -5.39 -15.01 -9.51
C VAL A 228 -4.76 -13.63 -9.25
N ASN A 229 -3.57 -13.57 -8.64
CA ASN A 229 -2.88 -12.31 -8.34
C ASN A 229 -1.77 -11.95 -9.34
N SER A 230 -1.39 -12.83 -10.27
CA SER A 230 -0.36 -12.56 -11.29
C SER A 230 -0.85 -11.68 -12.45
N GLY A 231 -2.10 -11.32 -12.47
CA GLY A 231 -2.70 -10.36 -13.41
C GLY A 231 -2.72 -8.92 -12.89
N ARG A 232 -1.84 -8.61 -11.92
CA ARG A 232 -1.73 -7.27 -11.31
C ARG A 232 -0.31 -6.77 -11.39
#